data_f3503f3a14fec9a84798084a8bd32459
#
_entry.id   f3503f3a14fec9a84798084a8bd32459
#
_cell.length_a   1.000
_cell.length_b   1.000
_cell.length_c   1.000
_cell.angle_alpha   90.00
_cell.angle_beta   90.00
_cell.angle_gamma   90.00
#
_symmetry.space_group_name_H-M   'P 1'
#
loop_
_entity.id
_entity.type
_entity.pdbx_description
1 polymer ?
#
loop_
_entity_poly.entity_id
_entity_poly.type
_entity_poly.pdbx_seq_one_letter_code
_entity_poly.pdbx_strand_id
1 'polypeptide(L)'
;MSDLTTFEYLLTKRDDTARRLIDPAVRRFVEDDLAADRVYIDTLEAYAKANLNAKAAAETLYVHGNTAYYRLDRIAERTGKDLRRFDDVLDLLVAVKLLTPHTRRDSSA
;
A
#
# COMPACT_ATOMS: atom_id res chain seq x y z
N MET A 1 8.80 -6.27 23.68
CA MET A 1 7.95 -6.41 22.56
C MET A 1 8.65 -6.11 21.28
N SER A 2 8.46 -6.94 20.36
CA SER A 2 9.07 -6.78 19.05
C SER A 2 8.34 -5.71 18.24
N ASP A 3 9.09 -4.96 17.48
CA ASP A 3 8.49 -4.02 16.54
C ASP A 3 7.89 -4.73 15.35
N LEU A 4 8.26 -5.97 15.17
CA LEU A 4 7.83 -6.76 14.04
C LEU A 4 6.61 -7.58 14.44
N THR A 5 5.48 -7.32 13.83
CA THR A 5 4.28 -8.09 14.12
C THR A 5 4.43 -9.48 13.54
N THR A 6 3.58 -10.40 14.02
CA THR A 6 3.54 -11.73 13.45
C THR A 6 3.28 -11.66 11.95
N PHE A 7 2.40 -10.76 11.55
CA PHE A 7 2.06 -10.58 10.15
C PHE A 7 3.29 -10.20 9.33
N GLU A 8 4.03 -9.21 9.80
CA GLU A 8 5.24 -8.75 9.10
C GLU A 8 6.30 -9.84 9.06
N TYR A 9 6.43 -10.59 10.13
CA TYR A 9 7.38 -11.69 10.18
C TYR A 9 7.06 -12.73 9.10
N LEU A 10 5.79 -13.08 8.97
CA LEU A 10 5.38 -14.07 7.97
C LEU A 10 5.62 -13.56 6.56
N LEU A 11 5.40 -12.27 6.32
CA LEU A 11 5.68 -11.69 5.02
C LEU A 11 7.16 -11.80 4.68
N THR A 12 8.01 -11.53 5.64
CA THR A 12 9.45 -11.60 5.43
C THR A 12 9.89 -13.01 5.09
N LYS A 13 9.31 -14.00 5.77
CA LYS A 13 9.71 -15.39 5.58
C LYS A 13 9.24 -15.97 4.26
N ARG A 14 8.18 -15.42 3.70
CA ARG A 14 7.54 -16.02 2.54
C ARG A 14 7.50 -15.11 1.34
N ASP A 15 8.35 -14.09 1.33
CA ASP A 15 8.18 -13.04 0.34
C ASP A 15 8.32 -13.54 -1.10
N ASP A 16 9.19 -14.50 -1.38
CA ASP A 16 9.32 -14.99 -2.75
C ASP A 16 8.05 -15.65 -3.24
N THR A 17 7.47 -16.54 -2.42
CA THR A 17 6.23 -17.21 -2.80
C THR A 17 5.08 -16.21 -2.86
N ALA A 18 5.00 -15.35 -1.87
CA ALA A 18 3.91 -14.38 -1.80
C ALA A 18 3.94 -13.43 -2.98
N ARG A 19 5.13 -13.01 -3.41
CA ARG A 19 5.26 -12.13 -4.57
C ARG A 19 4.66 -12.74 -5.82
N ARG A 20 4.83 -14.02 -6.00
CA ARG A 20 4.30 -14.70 -7.18
C ARG A 20 2.79 -14.75 -7.20
N LEU A 21 2.17 -14.62 -6.02
CA LEU A 21 0.72 -14.68 -5.91
C LEU A 21 0.06 -13.33 -6.06
N ILE A 22 0.85 -12.26 -6.18
CA ILE A 22 0.29 -10.94 -6.34
C ILE A 22 -0.35 -10.83 -7.72
N ASP A 23 -1.57 -10.31 -7.74
CA ASP A 23 -2.29 -10.06 -8.98
C ASP A 23 -1.43 -9.19 -9.91
N PRO A 24 -1.31 -9.54 -11.20
CA PRO A 24 -0.47 -8.77 -12.11
C PRO A 24 -0.83 -7.27 -12.20
N ALA A 25 -2.10 -6.94 -12.14
CA ALA A 25 -2.51 -5.53 -12.18
C ALA A 25 -2.05 -4.80 -10.94
N VAL A 26 -2.15 -5.45 -9.79
CA VAL A 26 -1.67 -4.86 -8.53
C VAL A 26 -0.16 -4.69 -8.58
N ARG A 27 0.55 -5.71 -9.04
CA ARG A 27 2.00 -5.64 -9.15
C ARG A 27 2.43 -4.48 -10.02
N ARG A 28 1.82 -4.36 -11.20
CA ARG A 28 2.17 -3.29 -12.13
C ARG A 28 1.91 -1.92 -11.50
N PHE A 29 0.74 -1.79 -10.87
CA PHE A 29 0.40 -0.53 -10.22
C PHE A 29 1.42 -0.14 -9.16
N VAL A 30 1.77 -1.08 -8.29
CA VAL A 30 2.70 -0.80 -7.20
C VAL A 30 4.10 -0.48 -7.74
N GLU A 31 4.56 -1.28 -8.70
CA GLU A 31 5.89 -1.07 -9.26
C GLU A 31 5.99 0.28 -9.98
N ASP A 32 4.94 0.64 -10.72
CA ASP A 32 4.92 1.93 -11.41
C ASP A 32 4.97 3.08 -10.42
N ASP A 33 4.22 2.97 -9.33
CA ASP A 33 4.16 4.06 -8.36
C ASP A 33 5.47 4.15 -7.57
N LEU A 34 6.08 3.02 -7.26
CA LEU A 34 7.38 3.03 -6.58
C LEU A 34 8.46 3.66 -7.45
N ALA A 35 8.37 3.47 -8.74
CA ALA A 35 9.33 4.06 -9.67
C ALA A 35 9.07 5.54 -9.92
N ALA A 36 7.90 6.00 -9.54
CA ALA A 36 7.51 7.41 -9.65
C ALA A 36 7.65 8.08 -8.28
N ASP A 37 6.60 8.75 -7.82
CA ASP A 37 6.65 9.54 -6.60
C ASP A 37 5.97 8.90 -5.41
N ARG A 38 5.48 7.68 -5.54
CA ARG A 38 4.75 6.99 -4.48
C ARG A 38 3.48 7.72 -4.06
N VAL A 39 2.96 8.58 -4.92
CA VAL A 39 1.79 9.39 -4.56
C VAL A 39 0.59 8.52 -4.22
N TYR A 40 0.35 7.48 -5.02
CA TYR A 40 -0.79 6.60 -4.78
C TYR A 40 -0.56 5.70 -3.57
N ILE A 41 0.64 5.20 -3.41
CA ILE A 41 0.95 4.36 -2.26
C ILE A 41 0.81 5.16 -0.98
N ASP A 42 1.33 6.40 -0.96
CA ASP A 42 1.21 7.25 0.22
C ASP A 42 -0.25 7.54 0.54
N THR A 43 -1.06 7.76 -0.49
CA THR A 43 -2.48 8.01 -0.30
C THR A 43 -3.17 6.77 0.28
N LEU A 44 -2.84 5.60 -0.25
CA LEU A 44 -3.41 4.35 0.24
C LEU A 44 -3.05 4.11 1.70
N GLU A 45 -1.80 4.36 2.05
CA GLU A 45 -1.34 4.16 3.43
C GLU A 45 -2.02 5.11 4.40
N ALA A 46 -2.17 6.38 3.99
CA ALA A 46 -2.87 7.36 4.82
C ALA A 46 -4.34 6.97 4.99
N TYR A 47 -4.95 6.49 3.92
CA TYR A 47 -6.33 6.05 3.94
C TYR A 47 -6.52 4.87 4.91
N ALA A 48 -5.62 3.92 4.86
CA ALA A 48 -5.68 2.76 5.76
C ALA A 48 -5.50 3.18 7.21
N LYS A 49 -4.54 4.07 7.47
CA LYS A 49 -4.29 4.54 8.83
C LYS A 49 -5.44 5.36 9.38
N ALA A 50 -6.23 5.95 8.48
CA ALA A 50 -7.38 6.75 8.88
C ALA A 50 -8.66 5.90 8.93
N ASN A 51 -8.53 4.59 8.99
CA ASN A 51 -9.65 3.65 9.07
C ASN A 51 -10.58 3.78 7.87
N LEU A 52 -9.99 3.89 6.69
CA LEU A 52 -10.71 3.99 5.41
C LEU A 52 -11.55 5.27 5.32
N ASN A 53 -11.04 6.34 5.88
CA ASN A 53 -11.69 7.65 5.83
C ASN A 53 -10.88 8.55 4.90
N ALA A 54 -11.42 8.80 3.70
CA ALA A 54 -10.70 9.56 2.69
C ALA A 54 -10.46 11.00 3.10
N LYS A 55 -11.43 11.60 3.78
CA LYS A 55 -11.30 13.00 4.20
C LYS A 55 -10.18 13.15 5.22
N ALA A 56 -10.12 12.24 6.18
CA ALA A 56 -9.06 12.26 7.18
C ALA A 56 -7.70 12.01 6.55
N ALA A 57 -7.66 11.13 5.56
CA ALA A 57 -6.41 10.86 4.83
C ALA A 57 -5.94 12.11 4.11
N ALA A 58 -6.87 12.84 3.49
CA ALA A 58 -6.54 14.08 2.79
C ALA A 58 -5.91 15.09 3.75
N GLU A 59 -6.46 15.19 4.95
CA GLU A 59 -5.92 16.12 5.96
C GLU A 59 -4.49 15.73 6.33
N THR A 60 -4.25 14.45 6.54
CA THR A 60 -2.91 13.96 6.87
C THR A 60 -1.92 14.26 5.76
N LEU A 61 -2.36 14.16 4.52
CA LEU A 61 -1.50 14.36 3.36
C LEU A 61 -1.40 15.82 2.93
N TYR A 62 -2.16 16.69 3.58
CA TYR A 62 -2.21 18.13 3.24
C TYR A 62 -2.66 18.35 1.80
N VAL A 63 -3.65 17.57 1.38
CA VAL A 63 -4.25 17.75 0.05
C VAL A 63 -5.75 17.98 0.20
N HIS A 64 -6.35 18.50 -0.85
CA HIS A 64 -7.79 18.68 -0.88
C HIS A 64 -8.48 17.33 -0.88
N GLY A 65 -9.68 17.27 -0.27
CA GLY A 65 -10.44 16.03 -0.22
C GLY A 65 -10.69 15.44 -1.60
N ASN A 66 -11.00 16.29 -2.59
CA ASN A 66 -11.23 15.81 -3.95
C ASN A 66 -9.99 15.13 -4.53
N THR A 67 -8.81 15.61 -4.17
CA THR A 67 -7.56 15.00 -4.62
C THR A 67 -7.42 13.60 -4.05
N ALA A 68 -7.73 13.43 -2.76
CA ALA A 68 -7.66 12.12 -2.15
C ALA A 68 -8.66 11.16 -2.78
N TYR A 69 -9.90 11.61 -3.01
CA TYR A 69 -10.91 10.78 -3.66
C TYR A 69 -10.47 10.39 -5.06
N TYR A 70 -9.94 11.34 -5.83
CA TYR A 70 -9.46 11.05 -7.17
C TYR A 70 -8.38 9.98 -7.15
N ARG A 71 -7.43 10.12 -6.25
CA ARG A 71 -6.33 9.16 -6.17
C ARG A 71 -6.84 7.77 -5.79
N LEU A 72 -7.76 7.70 -4.82
CA LEU A 72 -8.32 6.41 -4.42
C LEU A 72 -9.10 5.77 -5.56
N ASP A 73 -9.85 6.56 -6.31
CA ASP A 73 -10.57 6.04 -7.47
C ASP A 73 -9.61 5.47 -8.51
N ARG A 74 -8.49 6.16 -8.74
CA ARG A 74 -7.50 5.68 -9.69
C ARG A 74 -6.88 4.37 -9.22
N ILE A 75 -6.61 4.25 -7.93
CA ILE A 75 -6.08 3.00 -7.39
C ILE A 75 -7.08 1.88 -7.66
N ALA A 76 -8.34 2.12 -7.35
CA ALA A 76 -9.37 1.11 -7.57
C ALA A 76 -9.47 0.71 -9.03
N GLU A 77 -9.44 1.68 -9.94
CA GLU A 77 -9.52 1.38 -11.37
C GLU A 77 -8.33 0.56 -11.85
N ARG A 78 -7.13 0.93 -11.42
CA ARG A 78 -5.93 0.30 -11.93
C ARG A 78 -5.70 -1.08 -11.35
N THR A 79 -6.19 -1.32 -10.14
CA THR A 79 -5.94 -2.60 -9.46
C THR A 79 -7.12 -3.56 -9.48
N GLY A 80 -8.31 -3.04 -9.78
CA GLY A 80 -9.52 -3.84 -9.71
C GLY A 80 -10.00 -4.09 -8.29
N LYS A 81 -9.42 -3.41 -7.31
CA LYS A 81 -9.81 -3.59 -5.91
C LYS A 81 -10.84 -2.58 -5.50
N ASP A 82 -11.66 -2.97 -4.51
CA ASP A 82 -12.70 -2.09 -3.96
C ASP A 82 -12.17 -1.53 -2.64
N LEU A 83 -11.82 -0.26 -2.64
CA LEU A 83 -11.20 0.36 -1.47
C LEU A 83 -12.16 0.62 -0.32
N ARG A 84 -13.43 0.29 -0.50
CA ARG A 84 -14.39 0.32 0.59
C ARG A 84 -14.36 -0.97 1.39
N ARG A 85 -13.67 -1.98 0.89
CA ARG A 85 -13.56 -3.27 1.54
C ARG A 85 -12.20 -3.39 2.22
N PHE A 86 -12.23 -3.66 3.51
CA PHE A 86 -10.98 -3.80 4.25
C PHE A 86 -10.08 -4.88 3.65
N ASP A 87 -10.66 -6.00 3.24
CA ASP A 87 -9.87 -7.10 2.70
C ASP A 87 -9.10 -6.67 1.44
N ASP A 88 -9.74 -5.87 0.59
CA ASP A 88 -9.09 -5.42 -0.63
C ASP A 88 -7.98 -4.41 -0.31
N VAL A 89 -8.23 -3.53 0.65
CA VAL A 89 -7.19 -2.60 1.09
C VAL A 89 -6.00 -3.36 1.66
N LEU A 90 -6.28 -4.39 2.46
CA LEU A 90 -5.22 -5.20 3.04
C LEU A 90 -4.40 -5.90 1.96
N ASP A 91 -5.05 -6.43 0.92
CA ASP A 91 -4.34 -7.06 -0.18
C ASP A 91 -3.35 -6.09 -0.83
N LEU A 92 -3.79 -4.85 -1.01
CA LEU A 92 -2.92 -3.84 -1.60
C LEU A 92 -1.76 -3.49 -0.69
N LEU A 93 -2.03 -3.37 0.61
CA LEU A 93 -0.97 -3.05 1.56
C LEU A 93 0.07 -4.16 1.64
N VAL A 94 -0.38 -5.41 1.58
CA VAL A 94 0.53 -6.55 1.56
C VAL A 94 1.40 -6.49 0.31
N ALA A 95 0.79 -6.20 -0.84
CA ALA A 95 1.55 -6.11 -2.09
C ALA A 95 2.60 -5.01 -2.00
N VAL A 96 2.26 -3.87 -1.43
CA VAL A 96 3.22 -2.78 -1.26
C VAL A 96 4.40 -3.24 -0.41
N LYS A 97 4.13 -3.92 0.69
CA LYS A 97 5.20 -4.42 1.56
C LYS A 97 6.10 -5.40 0.84
N LEU A 98 5.51 -6.31 0.08
CA LEU A 98 6.30 -7.35 -0.59
C LEU A 98 7.11 -6.81 -1.75
N LEU A 99 6.62 -5.77 -2.42
CA LEU A 99 7.26 -5.23 -3.60
C LEU A 99 8.20 -4.06 -3.31
N THR A 100 8.11 -3.47 -2.13
CA THR A 100 9.01 -2.37 -1.77
C THR A 100 10.38 -2.95 -1.46
N PRO A 101 11.45 -2.43 -2.09
CA PRO A 101 12.79 -2.96 -1.81
C PRO A 101 13.18 -2.75 -0.36
N HIS A 102 13.84 -3.74 0.21
CA HIS A 102 14.42 -3.61 1.53
C HIS A 102 15.74 -2.91 1.38
N THR A 103 15.82 -1.81 2.02
CA THR A 103 17.13 -1.21 2.07
C THR A 103 17.71 -1.68 3.34
N ARG A 104 18.23 -2.36 3.48
CA ARG A 104 18.63 -2.81 4.70
C ARG A 104 19.29 -2.08 5.44
N ARG A 105 19.31 -1.50 5.23
CA ARG A 105 19.83 -0.82 5.80
C ARG A 105 19.50 -0.35 6.73
N ASP A 106 18.74 -0.34 6.31
CA ASP A 106 18.32 0.19 7.24
C ASP A 106 18.72 -0.33 8.31
N SER A 107 18.98 -0.98 8.10
CA SER A 107 19.41 -1.32 9.03
C SER A 107 20.46 -1.03 9.37
N SER A 108 20.68 -0.72 9.11
CA SER A 108 21.52 -0.44 9.50
C SER A 108 21.78 -0.06 10.16
N ALA A 109 21.71 -0.06 10.25
CA ALA A 109 22.01 0.27 11.00
C ALA A 109 22.44 0.30 11.49
#